data_1fdcd46a8fab042a39ba31bdeb8b6a94
#
_entry.id   1fdcd46a8fab042a39ba31bdeb8b6a94
#
_cell.length_a   1.000
_cell.length_b   1.000
_cell.length_c   1.000
_cell.angle_alpha   90.00
_cell.angle_beta   90.00
_cell.angle_gamma   90.00
#
_symmetry.space_group_name_H-M   'P 1'
#
loop_
_entity.id
_entity.type
_entity.pdbx_description
1 polymer ?
#
loop_
_entity_poly.entity_id
_entity_poly.type
_entity_poly.pdbx_seq_one_letter_code
_entity_poly.pdbx_strand_id
1 'polypeptide(L)'
;MHEINTGKFIALILRHKPEVIGIHLDEHGWANVDELIAGISKTQEFNMAMLEEIVRTDNKQRYSFNDDKTKIRANQGHSIPVDVELTQKTPPDVLWHGTGEKYVSSIEVQGLIPKTRLYVHLSSDPDTAIKVGSRHGKPVVYEVATGAMQKDGYVFFQSVNGVWLTKHVPVKYLKRI
;
A
#
# COMPACT_ATOMS: atom_id res chain seq x y z
N MET A 1 -12.13 -13.87 16.11
CA MET A 1 -11.78 -13.59 15.73
C MET A 1 -10.92 -12.78 15.67
N HIS A 2 -10.48 -12.41 15.70
CA HIS A 2 -9.31 -12.21 16.17
C HIS A 2 -8.58 -11.15 15.47
N GLU A 3 -7.39 -10.78 15.97
CA GLU A 3 -6.59 -9.67 15.51
C GLU A 3 -6.24 -9.73 14.04
N ILE A 4 -6.00 -10.90 13.49
CA ILE A 4 -5.69 -11.05 12.06
C ILE A 4 -6.85 -10.57 11.20
N ASN A 5 -8.07 -10.97 11.56
CA ASN A 5 -9.26 -10.54 10.82
C ASN A 5 -9.54 -9.07 11.06
N THR A 6 -9.29 -8.58 12.27
CA THR A 6 -9.45 -7.16 12.60
C THR A 6 -8.47 -6.32 11.81
N GLY A 7 -7.22 -6.74 11.71
CA GLY A 7 -6.22 -6.02 10.90
C GLY A 7 -6.63 -5.90 9.44
N LYS A 8 -7.13 -6.98 8.85
CA LYS A 8 -7.63 -6.95 7.47
C LYS A 8 -8.84 -6.04 7.33
N PHE A 9 -9.71 -6.03 8.33
CA PHE A 9 -10.89 -5.18 8.33
C PHE A 9 -10.50 -3.70 8.40
N ILE A 10 -9.50 -3.36 9.22
CA ILE A 10 -8.97 -2.00 9.30
C ILE A 10 -8.39 -1.58 7.95
N ALA A 11 -7.63 -2.47 7.29
CA ALA A 11 -7.08 -2.18 5.97
C ALA A 11 -8.18 -1.92 4.95
N LEU A 12 -9.24 -2.71 4.96
CA LEU A 12 -10.38 -2.52 4.07
C LEU A 12 -11.00 -1.14 4.29
N ILE A 13 -11.24 -0.78 5.54
CA ILE A 13 -11.84 0.50 5.90
C ILE A 13 -10.97 1.67 5.46
N LEU A 14 -9.69 1.64 5.82
CA LEU A 14 -8.81 2.79 5.63
C LEU A 14 -8.29 2.94 4.20
N ARG A 15 -8.31 1.88 3.41
CA ARG A 15 -7.79 1.92 2.03
C ARG A 15 -8.87 1.95 0.97
N HIS A 16 -10.03 1.36 1.25
CA HIS A 16 -10.99 1.07 0.18
C HIS A 16 -12.42 1.44 0.50
N LYS A 17 -12.93 1.11 1.68
CA LYS A 17 -14.36 1.19 1.97
C LYS A 17 -14.66 1.69 3.39
N PRO A 18 -14.37 2.97 3.68
CA PRO A 18 -14.73 3.52 5.01
C PRO A 18 -16.21 3.46 5.30
N GLU A 19 -17.04 3.44 4.26
CA GLU A 19 -18.50 3.39 4.40
C GLU A 19 -19.02 2.10 5.03
N VAL A 20 -18.22 1.01 5.07
CA VAL A 20 -18.69 -0.25 5.69
C VAL A 20 -18.96 -0.09 7.18
N ILE A 21 -18.35 0.90 7.83
CA ILE A 21 -18.67 1.26 9.22
C ILE A 21 -19.24 2.67 9.33
N GLY A 22 -19.61 3.27 8.19
CA GLY A 22 -20.32 4.56 8.18
C GLY A 22 -19.46 5.77 8.49
N ILE A 23 -18.14 5.69 8.26
CA ILE A 23 -17.25 6.83 8.50
C ILE A 23 -16.74 7.41 7.20
N HIS A 24 -16.16 8.60 7.27
CA HIS A 24 -15.53 9.28 6.15
C HIS A 24 -14.07 9.53 6.47
N LEU A 25 -13.22 9.45 5.44
CA LEU A 25 -11.83 9.87 5.54
C LEU A 25 -11.72 11.32 5.04
N ASP A 26 -10.74 12.05 5.56
CA ASP A 26 -10.50 13.39 5.02
C ASP A 26 -9.67 13.31 3.72
N GLU A 27 -9.33 14.46 3.15
CA GLU A 27 -8.61 14.54 1.87
C GLU A 27 -7.24 13.87 1.91
N HIS A 28 -6.67 13.69 3.10
CA HIS A 28 -5.37 13.05 3.29
C HIS A 28 -5.47 11.63 3.81
N GLY A 29 -6.67 11.05 3.78
CA GLY A 29 -6.88 9.66 4.17
C GLY A 29 -7.00 9.42 5.67
N TRP A 30 -7.09 10.47 6.48
CA TRP A 30 -7.23 10.33 7.92
C TRP A 30 -8.65 9.96 8.33
N ALA A 31 -8.76 8.98 9.22
CA ALA A 31 -10.02 8.63 9.90
C ALA A 31 -9.96 9.11 11.34
N ASN A 32 -11.10 9.49 11.89
CA ASN A 32 -11.20 9.77 13.32
C ASN A 32 -11.08 8.46 14.09
N VAL A 33 -10.17 8.39 15.05
CA VAL A 33 -9.90 7.17 15.82
C VAL A 33 -11.12 6.71 16.59
N ASP A 34 -11.83 7.63 17.26
CA ASP A 34 -13.01 7.26 18.03
C ASP A 34 -14.12 6.69 17.14
N GLU A 35 -14.32 7.27 15.96
CA GLU A 35 -15.28 6.76 14.99
C GLU A 35 -14.90 5.37 14.47
N LEU A 36 -13.63 5.15 14.23
CA LEU A 36 -13.14 3.84 13.79
C LEU A 36 -13.40 2.79 14.86
N ILE A 37 -13.06 3.09 16.10
CA ILE A 37 -13.27 2.17 17.22
C ILE A 37 -14.76 1.89 17.42
N ALA A 38 -15.59 2.93 17.41
CA ALA A 38 -17.03 2.77 17.58
C ALA A 38 -17.63 1.92 16.46
N GLY A 39 -17.19 2.15 15.22
CA GLY A 39 -17.70 1.39 14.08
C GLY A 39 -17.35 -0.08 14.13
N ILE A 40 -16.12 -0.40 14.47
CA ILE A 40 -15.66 -1.80 14.60
C ILE A 40 -16.33 -2.47 15.79
N SER A 41 -16.53 -1.71 16.88
CA SER A 41 -17.15 -2.25 18.11
C SER A 41 -18.59 -2.72 17.93
N LYS A 42 -19.25 -2.33 16.85
CA LYS A 42 -20.60 -2.80 16.55
C LYS A 42 -20.67 -4.29 16.25
N THR A 43 -19.57 -4.88 15.80
CA THR A 43 -19.56 -6.29 15.37
C THR A 43 -18.58 -7.16 16.14
N GLN A 44 -17.68 -6.58 16.91
CA GLN A 44 -16.71 -7.33 17.70
C GLN A 44 -16.15 -6.45 18.81
N GLU A 45 -15.54 -7.08 19.81
CA GLU A 45 -14.88 -6.33 20.86
C GLU A 45 -13.69 -5.57 20.28
N PHE A 46 -13.64 -4.25 20.52
CA PHE A 46 -12.54 -3.44 20.02
C PHE A 46 -12.40 -2.17 20.86
N ASN A 47 -11.15 -1.77 21.13
CA ASN A 47 -10.87 -0.57 21.92
C ASN A 47 -9.52 0.03 21.51
N MET A 48 -9.17 1.17 22.13
CA MET A 48 -7.94 1.87 21.79
C MET A 48 -6.68 1.04 22.03
N ALA A 49 -6.64 0.30 23.12
CA ALA A 49 -5.47 -0.56 23.41
C ALA A 49 -5.26 -1.61 22.32
N MET A 50 -6.34 -2.19 21.82
CA MET A 50 -6.26 -3.17 20.73
C MET A 50 -5.81 -2.50 19.44
N LEU A 51 -6.29 -1.30 19.14
CA LEU A 51 -5.88 -0.57 17.95
C LEU A 51 -4.39 -0.21 18.02
N GLU A 52 -3.94 0.30 19.14
CA GLU A 52 -2.52 0.62 19.33
C GLU A 52 -1.63 -0.61 19.16
N GLU A 53 -2.07 -1.75 19.67
CA GLU A 53 -1.32 -2.99 19.53
C GLU A 53 -1.22 -3.43 18.07
N ILE A 54 -2.31 -3.36 17.33
CA ILE A 54 -2.33 -3.71 15.90
C ILE A 54 -1.37 -2.80 15.12
N VAL A 55 -1.43 -1.51 15.36
CA VAL A 55 -0.56 -0.55 14.67
C VAL A 55 0.91 -0.80 15.01
N ARG A 56 1.19 -1.02 16.30
CA ARG A 56 2.56 -1.21 16.77
C ARG A 56 3.18 -2.50 16.23
N THR A 57 2.40 -3.57 16.14
CA THR A 57 2.92 -4.89 15.77
C THR A 57 2.77 -5.23 14.30
N ASP A 58 2.15 -4.35 13.52
CA ASP A 58 2.00 -4.61 12.08
C ASP A 58 3.39 -4.70 11.43
N ASN A 59 3.72 -5.87 10.89
CA ASN A 59 5.04 -6.12 10.34
C ASN A 59 5.37 -5.27 9.12
N LYS A 60 4.36 -4.74 8.44
CA LYS A 60 4.57 -3.87 7.27
C LYS A 60 4.33 -2.39 7.57
N GLN A 61 4.04 -2.07 8.81
CA GLN A 61 3.78 -0.69 9.24
C GLN A 61 2.80 0.04 8.31
N ARG A 62 1.64 -0.59 8.09
CA ARG A 62 0.65 -0.08 7.14
C ARG A 62 -0.06 1.17 7.60
N TYR A 63 -0.05 1.44 8.91
CA TYR A 63 -0.88 2.51 9.50
C TYR A 63 -0.02 3.49 10.30
N SER A 64 -0.49 4.73 10.37
CA SER A 64 0.13 5.75 11.22
C SER A 64 -0.93 6.55 11.95
N PHE A 65 -0.66 6.87 13.21
CA PHE A 65 -1.43 7.85 13.96
C PHE A 65 -0.89 9.25 13.69
N ASN A 66 -1.74 10.27 13.88
CA ASN A 66 -1.24 11.63 13.98
C ASN A 66 -0.64 11.84 15.38
N ASP A 67 -0.12 13.04 15.65
CA ASP A 67 0.68 13.30 16.85
C ASP A 67 -0.06 12.99 18.16
N ASP A 68 -1.34 13.33 18.26
CA ASP A 68 -2.12 13.12 19.48
C ASP A 68 -2.99 11.87 19.44
N LYS A 69 -2.83 11.04 18.41
CA LYS A 69 -3.58 9.79 18.21
C LYS A 69 -5.08 9.98 18.11
N THR A 70 -5.53 11.14 17.67
CA THR A 70 -6.95 11.36 17.39
C THR A 70 -7.33 10.89 16.00
N LYS A 71 -6.35 10.72 15.12
CA LYS A 71 -6.57 10.28 13.73
C LYS A 71 -5.60 9.17 13.36
N ILE A 72 -6.04 8.35 12.40
CA ILE A 72 -5.25 7.24 11.87
C ILE A 72 -5.45 7.16 10.36
N ARG A 73 -4.41 6.77 9.64
CA ARG A 73 -4.54 6.51 8.21
C ARG A 73 -3.67 5.35 7.78
N ALA A 74 -4.01 4.75 6.63
CA ALA A 74 -3.11 3.83 5.96
C ALA A 74 -2.03 4.65 5.23
N ASN A 75 -0.81 4.16 5.23
CA ASN A 75 0.33 4.88 4.64
C ASN A 75 0.36 4.80 3.12
N GLN A 76 -0.24 3.76 2.54
CA GLN A 76 -0.33 3.59 1.09
C GLN A 76 -1.33 2.48 0.76
N GLY A 77 -1.55 2.24 -0.54
CA GLY A 77 -2.38 1.12 -0.99
C GLY A 77 -3.86 1.43 -1.18
N HIS A 78 -4.21 2.70 -1.18
CA HIS A 78 -5.61 3.15 -1.34
C HIS A 78 -6.13 2.90 -2.75
N SER A 79 -7.42 2.60 -2.87
CA SER A 79 -8.15 2.67 -4.13
C SER A 79 -9.03 3.92 -4.20
N ILE A 80 -9.25 4.59 -3.07
CA ILE A 80 -10.02 5.82 -3.00
C ILE A 80 -9.11 7.02 -3.23
N PRO A 81 -9.62 8.14 -3.76
CA PRO A 81 -8.80 9.27 -4.16
C PRO A 81 -8.41 10.14 -2.95
N VAL A 82 -7.35 9.78 -2.28
CA VAL A 82 -6.81 10.54 -1.17
C VAL A 82 -5.35 10.92 -1.46
N ASP A 83 -4.89 12.02 -0.87
CA ASP A 83 -3.50 12.44 -0.93
C ASP A 83 -2.87 12.20 0.44
N VAL A 84 -2.14 11.11 0.58
CA VAL A 84 -1.49 10.78 1.86
C VAL A 84 -0.16 11.50 2.03
N GLU A 85 0.07 12.55 1.27
CA GLU A 85 1.22 13.44 1.43
C GLU A 85 2.55 12.70 1.26
N LEU A 86 2.62 11.89 0.21
CA LEU A 86 3.82 11.11 -0.08
C LEU A 86 5.02 12.00 -0.36
N THR A 87 6.17 11.59 0.13
CA THR A 87 7.42 12.30 -0.11
C THR A 87 8.02 11.88 -1.45
N GLN A 88 8.25 12.84 -2.35
CA GLN A 88 8.96 12.58 -3.59
C GLN A 88 10.42 12.31 -3.28
N LYS A 89 10.99 11.25 -3.84
CA LYS A 89 12.36 10.86 -3.60
C LYS A 89 13.00 10.33 -4.87
N THR A 90 14.32 10.49 -4.96
CA THR A 90 15.12 9.87 -6.02
C THR A 90 15.25 8.39 -5.70
N PRO A 91 14.82 7.49 -6.60
CA PRO A 91 14.92 6.06 -6.36
C PRO A 91 16.36 5.56 -6.52
N PRO A 92 16.68 4.37 -5.99
CA PRO A 92 17.94 3.70 -6.37
C PRO A 92 17.91 3.31 -7.84
N ASP A 93 19.01 2.77 -8.35
CA ASP A 93 19.08 2.41 -9.77
C ASP A 93 18.08 1.34 -10.16
N VAL A 94 17.76 0.45 -9.24
CA VAL A 94 16.88 -0.71 -9.48
C VAL A 94 15.93 -0.89 -8.31
N LEU A 95 14.67 -1.20 -8.64
CA LEU A 95 13.67 -1.68 -7.68
C LEU A 95 13.02 -2.93 -8.28
N TRP A 96 12.15 -3.60 -7.53
CA TRP A 96 11.54 -4.85 -7.97
C TRP A 96 10.02 -4.80 -7.79
N HIS A 97 9.33 -5.52 -8.68
CA HIS A 97 7.88 -5.67 -8.59
C HIS A 97 7.51 -7.15 -8.63
N GLY A 98 6.79 -7.61 -7.61
CA GLY A 98 6.30 -8.98 -7.55
C GLY A 98 4.86 -9.05 -8.01
N THR A 99 4.56 -10.05 -8.85
CA THR A 99 3.22 -10.28 -9.38
C THR A 99 2.95 -11.77 -9.52
N GLY A 100 1.73 -12.12 -9.89
CA GLY A 100 1.38 -13.50 -10.21
C GLY A 100 1.60 -13.80 -11.69
N GLU A 101 1.90 -15.06 -11.99
CA GLU A 101 2.16 -15.50 -13.36
C GLU A 101 1.00 -15.17 -14.31
N LYS A 102 -0.24 -15.19 -13.80
CA LYS A 102 -1.42 -14.89 -14.60
C LYS A 102 -1.47 -13.47 -15.16
N TYR A 103 -0.66 -12.55 -14.60
CA TYR A 103 -0.63 -11.15 -15.05
C TYR A 103 0.49 -10.86 -16.04
N VAL A 104 1.38 -11.82 -16.29
CA VAL A 104 2.58 -11.60 -17.12
C VAL A 104 2.24 -11.11 -18.52
N SER A 105 1.27 -11.75 -19.19
CA SER A 105 0.93 -11.35 -20.56
C SER A 105 0.42 -9.92 -20.64
N SER A 106 -0.33 -9.46 -19.64
CA SER A 106 -0.79 -8.09 -19.57
C SER A 106 0.36 -7.11 -19.34
N ILE A 107 1.26 -7.46 -18.42
CA ILE A 107 2.42 -6.62 -18.08
C ILE A 107 3.38 -6.48 -19.28
N GLU A 108 3.58 -7.57 -20.03
CA GLU A 108 4.45 -7.55 -21.21
C GLU A 108 3.94 -6.62 -22.31
N VAL A 109 2.67 -6.28 -22.29
CA VAL A 109 2.05 -5.39 -23.27
C VAL A 109 1.92 -3.96 -22.72
N GLN A 110 1.43 -3.82 -21.49
CA GLN A 110 1.06 -2.51 -20.92
C GLN A 110 2.10 -1.93 -19.98
N GLY A 111 3.07 -2.72 -19.53
CA GLY A 111 3.91 -2.35 -18.41
C GLY A 111 3.15 -2.49 -17.09
N LEU A 112 3.69 -1.88 -16.04
CA LEU A 112 3.02 -1.89 -14.74
C LEU A 112 2.10 -0.67 -14.63
N ILE A 113 0.84 -0.93 -14.31
CA ILE A 113 -0.17 0.10 -14.11
C ILE A 113 -0.83 -0.09 -12.75
N PRO A 114 -1.36 0.97 -12.13
CA PRO A 114 -1.85 0.89 -10.74
C PRO A 114 -3.19 0.17 -10.55
N LYS A 115 -3.89 -0.24 -11.60
CA LYS A 115 -5.16 -0.97 -11.55
C LYS A 115 -6.14 -0.39 -10.52
N THR A 116 -6.38 -1.10 -9.40
CA THR A 116 -7.32 -0.66 -8.37
C THR A 116 -6.71 0.29 -7.36
N ARG A 117 -5.40 0.44 -7.33
CA ARG A 117 -4.71 1.35 -6.40
C ARG A 117 -4.33 2.65 -7.11
N LEU A 118 -3.85 3.62 -6.33
CA LEU A 118 -3.46 4.92 -6.88
C LEU A 118 -2.08 4.89 -7.54
N TYR A 119 -1.24 3.94 -7.15
CA TYR A 119 0.15 3.86 -7.61
C TYR A 119 0.56 2.41 -7.85
N VAL A 120 1.59 2.25 -8.69
CA VAL A 120 2.34 1.01 -8.81
C VAL A 120 3.25 0.91 -7.59
N HIS A 121 3.26 -0.24 -6.91
CA HIS A 121 4.09 -0.48 -5.73
C HIS A 121 5.35 -1.22 -6.13
N LEU A 122 6.49 -0.74 -5.65
CA LEU A 122 7.79 -1.35 -5.92
C LEU A 122 8.50 -1.67 -4.61
N SER A 123 9.26 -2.75 -4.61
CA SER A 123 9.99 -3.23 -3.43
C SER A 123 11.48 -2.92 -3.54
N SER A 124 12.12 -2.73 -2.39
CA SER A 124 13.55 -2.41 -2.33
C SER A 124 14.45 -3.63 -2.53
N ASP A 125 13.87 -4.83 -2.50
CA ASP A 125 14.63 -6.07 -2.67
C ASP A 125 13.76 -7.14 -3.34
N PRO A 126 14.40 -8.13 -4.01
CA PRO A 126 13.66 -9.16 -4.72
C PRO A 126 12.92 -10.13 -3.79
N ASP A 127 13.40 -10.37 -2.58
CA ASP A 127 12.72 -11.28 -1.65
C ASP A 127 11.37 -10.74 -1.24
N THR A 128 11.28 -9.45 -0.96
CA THR A 128 9.99 -8.79 -0.67
C THR A 128 9.06 -8.88 -1.87
N ALA A 129 9.59 -8.67 -3.08
CA ALA A 129 8.79 -8.78 -4.30
C ALA A 129 8.24 -10.19 -4.49
N ILE A 130 9.03 -11.23 -4.19
CA ILE A 130 8.56 -12.61 -4.25
C ILE A 130 7.39 -12.83 -3.29
N LYS A 131 7.51 -12.34 -2.06
CA LYS A 131 6.43 -12.46 -1.06
C LYS A 131 5.15 -11.78 -1.53
N VAL A 132 5.27 -10.59 -2.10
CA VAL A 132 4.12 -9.88 -2.64
C VAL A 132 3.49 -10.67 -3.79
N GLY A 133 4.31 -11.14 -4.73
CA GLY A 133 3.83 -11.91 -5.87
C GLY A 133 3.14 -13.21 -5.48
N SER A 134 3.62 -13.85 -4.41
CA SER A 134 3.06 -15.13 -3.92
C SER A 134 1.60 -15.02 -3.49
N ARG A 135 1.13 -13.82 -3.20
CA ARG A 135 -0.28 -13.60 -2.85
C ARG A 135 -1.22 -13.80 -4.05
N HIS A 136 -0.68 -13.79 -5.25
CA HIS A 136 -1.45 -13.85 -6.49
C HIS A 136 -1.21 -15.15 -7.26
N GLY A 137 -0.71 -16.19 -6.58
CA GLY A 137 -0.40 -17.49 -7.17
C GLY A 137 1.10 -17.68 -7.33
N LYS A 138 1.51 -18.31 -8.44
CA LYS A 138 2.94 -18.51 -8.69
C LYS A 138 3.61 -17.15 -8.88
N PRO A 139 4.62 -16.81 -8.06
CA PRO A 139 5.22 -15.47 -8.11
C PRO A 139 6.12 -15.30 -9.33
N VAL A 140 6.05 -14.10 -9.90
CA VAL A 140 6.97 -13.62 -10.93
C VAL A 140 7.51 -12.28 -10.45
N VAL A 141 8.80 -12.04 -10.63
CA VAL A 141 9.43 -10.81 -10.23
C VAL A 141 10.01 -10.09 -11.45
N TYR A 142 9.73 -8.80 -11.52
CA TYR A 142 10.35 -7.93 -12.51
C TYR A 142 11.36 -7.02 -11.82
N GLU A 143 12.53 -6.92 -12.43
CA GLU A 143 13.50 -5.89 -12.08
C GLU A 143 13.12 -4.63 -12.85
N VAL A 144 13.08 -3.49 -12.17
CA VAL A 144 12.66 -2.22 -12.76
C VAL A 144 13.84 -1.26 -12.76
N ALA A 145 14.18 -0.74 -13.94
CA ALA A 145 15.30 0.18 -14.10
C ALA A 145 14.90 1.60 -13.65
N THR A 146 14.70 1.76 -12.35
CA THR A 146 14.17 3.00 -11.78
C THR A 146 15.14 4.17 -11.91
N GLY A 147 16.45 3.92 -11.90
CA GLY A 147 17.43 4.99 -12.14
C GLY A 147 17.30 5.56 -13.54
N ALA A 148 17.13 4.70 -14.55
CA ALA A 148 16.93 5.13 -15.92
C ALA A 148 15.59 5.88 -16.07
N MET A 149 14.55 5.38 -15.42
CA MET A 149 13.24 6.05 -15.42
C MET A 149 13.35 7.47 -14.86
N GLN A 150 14.05 7.62 -13.75
CA GLN A 150 14.19 8.92 -13.09
C GLN A 150 14.92 9.91 -13.99
N LYS A 151 15.96 9.45 -14.69
CA LYS A 151 16.66 10.28 -15.67
C LYS A 151 15.78 10.70 -16.83
N ASP A 152 14.83 9.85 -17.19
CA ASP A 152 13.88 10.13 -18.28
C ASP A 152 12.68 10.97 -17.82
N GLY A 153 12.66 11.42 -16.56
CA GLY A 153 11.63 12.33 -16.06
C GLY A 153 10.52 11.71 -15.24
N TYR A 154 10.58 10.41 -14.97
CA TYR A 154 9.58 9.75 -14.13
C TYR A 154 9.79 10.11 -12.67
N VAL A 155 8.69 10.24 -11.94
CA VAL A 155 8.70 10.70 -10.56
C VAL A 155 8.38 9.51 -9.64
N PHE A 156 9.12 9.42 -8.54
CA PHE A 156 8.94 8.38 -7.54
C PHE A 156 8.65 8.98 -6.18
N PHE A 157 7.86 8.25 -5.40
CA PHE A 157 7.54 8.61 -4.02
C PHE A 157 7.89 7.43 -3.12
N GLN A 158 8.14 7.71 -1.86
CA GLN A 158 8.32 6.65 -0.88
C GLN A 158 7.36 6.91 0.27
N SER A 159 6.59 5.87 0.65
CA SER A 159 5.67 5.98 1.78
C SER A 159 6.43 5.95 3.10
N VAL A 160 5.74 6.30 4.19
CA VAL A 160 6.32 6.31 5.54
C VAL A 160 6.88 4.93 5.89
N ASN A 161 6.24 3.86 5.44
CA ASN A 161 6.68 2.49 5.71
C ASN A 161 7.65 1.93 4.66
N GLY A 162 8.22 2.79 3.83
CA GLY A 162 9.32 2.40 2.94
C GLY A 162 8.95 1.82 1.60
N VAL A 163 7.68 1.79 1.24
CA VAL A 163 7.25 1.27 -0.07
C VAL A 163 7.48 2.34 -1.13
N TRP A 164 8.08 1.96 -2.26
CA TRP A 164 8.27 2.87 -3.38
C TRP A 164 7.03 2.87 -4.27
N LEU A 165 6.68 4.05 -4.78
CA LEU A 165 5.43 4.28 -5.52
C LEU A 165 5.70 5.12 -6.75
N THR A 166 5.08 4.73 -7.87
CA THR A 166 5.14 5.52 -9.11
C THR A 166 3.85 5.32 -9.88
N LYS A 167 3.59 6.18 -10.85
CA LYS A 167 2.32 6.15 -11.59
C LYS A 167 2.25 5.05 -12.63
N HIS A 168 3.37 4.75 -13.29
CA HIS A 168 3.39 3.80 -14.40
C HIS A 168 4.83 3.38 -14.69
N VAL A 169 5.01 2.11 -15.05
CA VAL A 169 6.31 1.61 -15.49
C VAL A 169 6.18 1.06 -16.91
N PRO A 170 6.70 1.77 -17.91
CA PRO A 170 6.69 1.25 -19.28
C PRO A 170 7.49 -0.04 -19.42
N VAL A 171 7.10 -0.87 -20.37
CA VAL A 171 7.69 -2.20 -20.59
C VAL A 171 9.22 -2.14 -20.77
N LYS A 172 9.72 -1.12 -21.42
CA LYS A 172 11.17 -1.02 -21.72
C LYS A 172 12.05 -0.95 -20.48
N TYR A 173 11.49 -0.64 -19.32
CA TYR A 173 12.23 -0.58 -18.05
C TYR A 173 12.12 -1.87 -17.23
N LEU A 174 11.38 -2.86 -17.75
CA LEU A 174 11.14 -4.12 -17.04
C LEU A 174 12.03 -5.23 -17.54
N LYS A 175 12.52 -6.02 -16.59
CA LYS A 175 13.28 -7.23 -16.90
C LYS A 175 12.76 -8.34 -15.98
N ARG A 176 12.16 -9.37 -16.56
CA ARG A 176 11.71 -10.52 -15.79
C ARG A 176 12.92 -11.31 -15.30
N ILE A 177 12.93 -11.63 -14.01
CA ILE A 177 14.04 -12.38 -13.41
C ILE A 177 13.55 -13.72 -12.86
#